data_9f8783f67014683fe76dff540c9ac37f
#
_entry.id   9f8783f67014683fe76dff540c9ac37f
#
_cell.length_a   1.000
_cell.length_b   1.000
_cell.length_c   1.000
_cell.angle_alpha   90.00
_cell.angle_beta   90.00
_cell.angle_gamma   90.00
#
_symmetry.space_group_name_H-M   'P 1'
#
loop_
_entity.id
_entity.type
_entity.pdbx_description
1 polymer ?
#
loop_
_entity_poly.entity_id
_entity_poly.type
_entity_poly.pdbx_seq_one_letter_code
_entity_poly.pdbx_strand_id
1 'polypeptide(L)'
;MEFKTRFLQDPRQSFFLFGPRGTGKSTWMKNTLENAIYIDLLDAEVFRAYSSRPERLKEVAEAQKPGTTIVLDEIQKQPQLLDVVHQLMESHTGCRFILSGSSARKLKRSGVDLLAGRAAVKTMHPFMAAELGENFSLEEALGIGTVPLIVDSPNPKEAIKAYAALYLKEEVQMEGLVRNIGAFSRFLESISFSHGAALNISDVARDCQVERKTVEGYVSILEDLLLGFRIPVFSRRAKRRLSSHCKFYYFDSGVFRSLRPAGPIDAHQEMEGAALEGLVAQHLRAWNAYGNGLCKLFFWRTKSGNEVDFVIYGQDTFCAIEVKNTANIHAKMLRGLLTFREDYPEAQPCLLYRGKEHLKIKNVLCLPVEEFLKNLKPLNPLRGDMGSKPTYG
;
A
#
# COMPACT_ATOMS: atom_id res chain seq x y z
N MET A 1 -11.53 -18.94 -11.18
CA MET A 1 -10.37 -18.44 -10.42
C MET A 1 -10.39 -19.05 -9.03
N GLU A 2 -9.31 -19.65 -8.60
CA GLU A 2 -9.19 -20.16 -7.24
C GLU A 2 -8.94 -18.97 -6.29
N PHE A 3 -9.65 -18.93 -5.17
CA PHE A 3 -9.49 -17.88 -4.18
C PHE A 3 -8.13 -18.00 -3.48
N LYS A 4 -7.29 -16.97 -3.60
CA LYS A 4 -6.01 -16.89 -2.89
C LYS A 4 -6.23 -16.29 -1.51
N THR A 5 -5.89 -17.05 -0.47
CA THR A 5 -6.03 -16.60 0.92
C THR A 5 -5.17 -15.37 1.18
N ARG A 6 -5.77 -14.36 1.84
CA ARG A 6 -5.11 -13.11 2.20
C ARG A 6 -4.67 -13.13 3.65
N PHE A 7 -3.59 -12.38 3.96
CA PHE A 7 -3.18 -12.18 5.35
C PHE A 7 -4.08 -11.20 6.12
N LEU A 8 -4.92 -10.46 5.42
CA LEU A 8 -5.92 -9.62 6.07
C LEU A 8 -6.86 -10.49 6.91
N GLN A 9 -6.89 -10.24 8.22
CA GLN A 9 -7.75 -10.92 9.15
C GLN A 9 -9.02 -10.13 9.40
N ASP A 10 -10.13 -10.85 9.58
CA ASP A 10 -11.39 -10.27 10.03
C ASP A 10 -11.28 -9.83 11.50
N PRO A 11 -11.42 -8.51 11.81
CA PRO A 11 -11.30 -8.02 13.19
C PRO A 11 -12.48 -8.39 14.10
N ARG A 12 -13.47 -9.12 13.58
CA ARG A 12 -14.69 -9.55 14.30
C ARG A 12 -15.53 -8.43 14.90
N GLN A 13 -15.28 -7.21 14.50
CA GLN A 13 -16.04 -6.00 14.85
C GLN A 13 -16.38 -5.23 13.58
N SER A 14 -17.21 -4.19 13.67
CA SER A 14 -17.46 -3.31 12.53
C SER A 14 -16.16 -2.66 12.06
N PHE A 15 -15.97 -2.56 10.75
CA PHE A 15 -14.77 -1.94 10.18
C PHE A 15 -14.96 -1.40 8.78
N PHE A 16 -14.12 -0.43 8.42
CA PHE A 16 -13.92 0.01 7.06
C PHE A 16 -12.81 -0.80 6.39
N LEU A 17 -13.04 -1.24 5.16
CA LEU A 17 -12.06 -1.88 4.32
C LEU A 17 -11.74 -0.99 3.11
N PHE A 18 -10.65 -0.26 3.18
CA PHE A 18 -10.16 0.58 2.08
C PHE A 18 -9.06 -0.12 1.29
N GLY A 19 -8.85 0.30 0.07
CA GLY A 19 -7.76 -0.20 -0.78
C GLY A 19 -7.97 0.19 -2.24
N PRO A 20 -6.91 0.31 -3.03
CA PRO A 20 -7.01 0.59 -4.45
C PRO A 20 -7.97 -0.35 -5.15
N ARG A 21 -8.58 0.11 -6.24
CA ARG A 21 -9.44 -0.75 -7.07
C ARG A 21 -8.64 -1.93 -7.59
N GLY A 22 -9.27 -3.11 -7.66
CA GLY A 22 -8.63 -4.33 -8.15
C GLY A 22 -7.78 -5.07 -7.11
N THR A 23 -7.68 -4.61 -5.86
CA THR A 23 -6.94 -5.30 -4.78
C THR A 23 -7.68 -6.50 -4.17
N GLY A 24 -8.93 -6.78 -4.63
CA GLY A 24 -9.70 -7.95 -4.24
C GLY A 24 -10.56 -7.79 -2.99
N LYS A 25 -10.94 -6.54 -2.60
CA LYS A 25 -11.81 -6.27 -1.44
C LYS A 25 -13.12 -7.07 -1.47
N SER A 26 -13.91 -6.91 -2.55
CA SER A 26 -15.21 -7.59 -2.68
C SER A 26 -15.07 -9.11 -2.72
N THR A 27 -14.03 -9.62 -3.41
CA THR A 27 -13.72 -11.04 -3.44
C THR A 27 -13.38 -11.58 -2.05
N TRP A 28 -12.54 -10.87 -1.29
CA TRP A 28 -12.19 -11.26 0.07
C TRP A 28 -13.42 -11.26 0.97
N MET A 29 -14.25 -10.21 0.93
CA MET A 29 -15.46 -10.13 1.74
C MET A 29 -16.42 -11.28 1.45
N LYS A 30 -16.67 -11.58 0.16
CA LYS A 30 -17.57 -12.67 -0.27
C LYS A 30 -17.07 -14.08 0.15
N ASN A 31 -15.74 -14.29 0.21
CA ASN A 31 -15.17 -15.59 0.57
C ASN A 31 -14.87 -15.74 2.06
N THR A 32 -14.77 -14.64 2.82
CA THR A 32 -14.37 -14.68 4.24
C THR A 32 -15.54 -14.46 5.19
N LEU A 33 -16.56 -13.69 4.75
CA LEU A 33 -17.69 -13.30 5.59
C LEU A 33 -18.88 -14.22 5.28
N GLU A 34 -18.95 -15.32 6.03
CA GLU A 34 -20.05 -16.27 5.90
C GLU A 34 -21.39 -15.65 6.31
N ASN A 35 -22.44 -15.95 5.54
CA ASN A 35 -23.83 -15.52 5.81
C ASN A 35 -24.02 -14.00 5.96
N ALA A 36 -23.14 -13.18 5.39
CA ALA A 36 -23.30 -11.74 5.38
C ALA A 36 -24.40 -11.29 4.41
N ILE A 37 -25.18 -10.30 4.81
CA ILE A 37 -26.06 -9.55 3.90
C ILE A 37 -25.20 -8.61 3.08
N TYR A 38 -25.19 -8.79 1.76
CA TYR A 38 -24.30 -8.05 0.86
C TYR A 38 -25.10 -7.00 0.08
N ILE A 39 -24.77 -5.73 0.31
CA ILE A 39 -25.38 -4.57 -0.38
C ILE A 39 -24.30 -3.97 -1.26
N ASP A 40 -24.37 -4.28 -2.57
CA ASP A 40 -23.42 -3.81 -3.58
C ASP A 40 -23.94 -2.51 -4.21
N LEU A 41 -23.32 -1.40 -3.87
CA LEU A 41 -23.71 -0.08 -4.41
C LEU A 41 -23.18 0.17 -5.83
N LEU A 42 -22.46 -0.78 -6.45
CA LEU A 42 -22.18 -0.77 -7.89
C LEU A 42 -23.37 -1.23 -8.71
N ASP A 43 -24.22 -2.10 -8.14
CA ASP A 43 -25.45 -2.49 -8.78
C ASP A 43 -26.41 -1.30 -8.89
N ALA A 44 -26.88 -0.99 -10.10
CA ALA A 44 -27.66 0.19 -10.37
C ALA A 44 -29.07 0.16 -9.71
N GLU A 45 -29.64 -1.04 -9.53
CA GLU A 45 -30.95 -1.20 -8.88
C GLU A 45 -30.81 -1.02 -7.37
N VAL A 46 -29.82 -1.68 -6.77
CA VAL A 46 -29.47 -1.52 -5.36
C VAL A 46 -29.13 -0.07 -5.04
N PHE A 47 -28.27 0.57 -5.85
CA PHE A 47 -27.93 1.99 -5.69
C PHE A 47 -29.17 2.88 -5.70
N ARG A 48 -30.07 2.73 -6.69
CA ARG A 48 -31.32 3.52 -6.75
C ARG A 48 -32.21 3.30 -5.53
N ALA A 49 -32.34 2.05 -5.09
CA ALA A 49 -33.17 1.72 -3.93
C ALA A 49 -32.70 2.39 -2.64
N TYR A 50 -31.40 2.39 -2.39
CA TYR A 50 -30.81 3.01 -1.18
C TYR A 50 -30.58 4.52 -1.33
N SER A 51 -30.46 5.07 -2.55
CA SER A 51 -30.38 6.51 -2.79
C SER A 51 -31.70 7.19 -2.59
N SER A 52 -32.84 6.58 -3.04
CA SER A 52 -34.16 7.11 -2.85
C SER A 52 -34.68 6.97 -1.42
N ARG A 53 -34.21 5.95 -0.69
CA ARG A 53 -34.71 5.64 0.65
C ARG A 53 -33.58 5.03 1.51
N PRO A 54 -32.67 5.86 2.05
CA PRO A 54 -31.56 5.39 2.89
C PRO A 54 -32.04 4.64 4.15
N GLU A 55 -33.21 4.96 4.68
CA GLU A 55 -33.82 4.33 5.87
C GLU A 55 -34.13 2.85 5.64
N ARG A 56 -34.18 2.38 4.39
CA ARG A 56 -34.29 0.95 4.07
C ARG A 56 -33.21 0.11 4.76
N LEU A 57 -32.01 0.68 4.95
CA LEU A 57 -30.93 0.00 5.66
C LEU A 57 -31.33 -0.32 7.11
N LYS A 58 -32.08 0.58 7.75
CA LYS A 58 -32.59 0.38 9.12
C LYS A 58 -33.60 -0.78 9.14
N GLU A 59 -34.54 -0.81 8.20
CA GLU A 59 -35.52 -1.90 8.10
C GLU A 59 -34.84 -3.26 7.88
N VAL A 60 -33.80 -3.30 7.02
CA VAL A 60 -33.02 -4.50 6.78
C VAL A 60 -32.29 -4.94 8.05
N ALA A 61 -31.65 -4.03 8.76
CA ALA A 61 -30.87 -4.36 9.97
C ALA A 61 -31.78 -4.82 11.14
N GLU A 62 -32.90 -4.15 11.36
CA GLU A 62 -33.86 -4.47 12.43
C GLU A 62 -34.55 -5.83 12.22
N ALA A 63 -34.66 -6.31 10.98
CA ALA A 63 -35.17 -7.63 10.65
C ALA A 63 -34.17 -8.76 10.94
N GLN A 64 -32.92 -8.45 11.28
CA GLN A 64 -31.86 -9.45 11.48
C GLN A 64 -31.68 -9.85 12.95
N LYS A 65 -31.09 -11.01 13.13
CA LYS A 65 -30.65 -11.48 14.47
C LYS A 65 -29.38 -10.73 14.90
N PRO A 66 -29.18 -10.49 16.21
CA PRO A 66 -27.90 -10.00 16.72
C PRO A 66 -26.73 -10.87 16.24
N GLY A 67 -25.62 -10.21 15.88
CA GLY A 67 -24.44 -10.86 15.31
C GLY A 67 -24.43 -10.98 13.76
N THR A 68 -25.56 -10.64 13.09
CA THR A 68 -25.60 -10.63 11.62
C THR A 68 -24.63 -9.59 11.07
N THR A 69 -23.85 -9.99 10.06
CA THR A 69 -22.94 -9.09 9.34
C THR A 69 -23.65 -8.49 8.14
N ILE A 70 -23.59 -7.16 8.00
CA ILE A 70 -24.10 -6.41 6.85
C ILE A 70 -22.91 -5.73 6.16
N VAL A 71 -22.71 -6.04 4.89
CA VAL A 71 -21.65 -5.48 4.05
C VAL A 71 -22.26 -4.40 3.16
N LEU A 72 -21.67 -3.20 3.19
CA LEU A 72 -21.96 -2.09 2.28
C LEU A 72 -20.72 -1.91 1.38
N ASP A 73 -20.79 -2.45 0.16
CA ASP A 73 -19.69 -2.38 -0.78
C ASP A 73 -19.76 -1.08 -1.61
N GLU A 74 -18.59 -0.39 -1.77
CA GLU A 74 -18.44 0.91 -2.44
C GLU A 74 -19.26 2.05 -1.78
N ILE A 75 -19.18 2.13 -0.44
CA ILE A 75 -19.96 3.09 0.38
C ILE A 75 -19.77 4.55 -0.03
N GLN A 76 -18.64 4.91 -0.65
CA GLN A 76 -18.42 6.28 -1.14
C GLN A 76 -19.39 6.70 -2.24
N LYS A 77 -20.12 5.78 -2.87
CA LYS A 77 -21.21 6.11 -3.82
C LYS A 77 -22.43 6.69 -3.13
N GLN A 78 -22.69 6.28 -1.88
CA GLN A 78 -23.82 6.73 -1.07
C GLN A 78 -23.40 7.06 0.37
N PRO A 79 -22.64 8.15 0.59
CA PRO A 79 -22.10 8.48 1.93
C PRO A 79 -23.16 8.69 3.00
N GLN A 80 -24.39 9.08 2.62
CA GLN A 80 -25.51 9.29 3.54
C GLN A 80 -25.89 8.02 4.32
N LEU A 81 -25.59 6.82 3.80
CA LEU A 81 -25.81 5.57 4.55
C LEU A 81 -24.95 5.47 5.81
N LEU A 82 -23.87 6.25 5.91
CA LEU A 82 -23.04 6.28 7.14
C LEU A 82 -23.82 6.83 8.34
N ASP A 83 -24.69 7.81 8.15
CA ASP A 83 -25.52 8.36 9.22
C ASP A 83 -26.50 7.29 9.72
N VAL A 84 -27.06 6.50 8.81
CA VAL A 84 -27.95 5.38 9.16
C VAL A 84 -27.16 4.27 9.91
N VAL A 85 -25.98 3.91 9.41
CA VAL A 85 -25.10 2.93 10.10
C VAL A 85 -24.73 3.42 11.50
N HIS A 86 -24.41 4.71 11.65
CA HIS A 86 -24.08 5.29 12.94
C HIS A 86 -25.27 5.17 13.92
N GLN A 87 -26.48 5.54 13.51
CA GLN A 87 -27.70 5.38 14.31
C GLN A 87 -27.95 3.92 14.70
N LEU A 88 -27.76 2.97 13.76
CA LEU A 88 -27.93 1.54 14.03
C LEU A 88 -26.91 0.99 15.03
N MET A 89 -25.68 1.50 14.97
CA MET A 89 -24.64 1.13 15.95
C MET A 89 -24.95 1.70 17.35
N GLU A 90 -25.57 2.88 17.43
CA GLU A 90 -25.99 3.49 18.71
C GLU A 90 -27.24 2.80 19.29
N SER A 91 -28.18 2.38 18.46
CA SER A 91 -29.40 1.67 18.91
C SER A 91 -29.16 0.23 19.34
N HIS A 92 -27.89 -0.24 19.34
CA HIS A 92 -27.48 -1.59 19.77
C HIS A 92 -28.29 -2.73 19.11
N THR A 93 -28.58 -2.61 17.81
CA THR A 93 -29.23 -3.70 17.03
C THR A 93 -28.46 -5.01 17.06
N GLY A 94 -27.19 -4.97 17.51
CA GLY A 94 -26.30 -6.13 17.53
C GLY A 94 -25.77 -6.52 16.14
N CYS A 95 -26.13 -5.81 15.08
CA CYS A 95 -25.58 -6.03 13.76
C CYS A 95 -24.15 -5.52 13.65
N ARG A 96 -23.35 -6.20 12.84
CA ARG A 96 -21.98 -5.84 12.51
C ARG A 96 -21.94 -5.25 11.11
N PHE A 97 -21.28 -4.10 10.93
CA PHE A 97 -21.21 -3.41 9.64
C PHE A 97 -19.79 -3.46 9.08
N ILE A 98 -19.68 -3.83 7.79
CA ILE A 98 -18.44 -3.79 7.05
C ILE A 98 -18.67 -2.89 5.84
N LEU A 99 -17.84 -1.83 5.75
CA LEU A 99 -18.00 -0.78 4.76
C LEU A 99 -16.75 -0.74 3.89
N SER A 100 -16.89 -1.06 2.61
CA SER A 100 -15.76 -1.04 1.70
C SER A 100 -15.76 0.18 0.78
N GLY A 101 -14.58 0.54 0.32
CA GLY A 101 -14.40 1.61 -0.65
C GLY A 101 -12.98 1.74 -1.17
N SER A 102 -12.79 2.54 -2.21
CA SER A 102 -11.46 2.85 -2.72
C SER A 102 -10.67 3.73 -1.76
N SER A 103 -11.34 4.65 -1.04
CA SER A 103 -10.69 5.55 -0.09
C SER A 103 -11.63 6.07 0.99
N ALA A 104 -11.03 6.58 2.07
CA ALA A 104 -11.75 7.29 3.13
C ALA A 104 -12.02 8.77 2.80
N ARG A 105 -11.43 9.31 1.72
CA ARG A 105 -11.40 10.76 1.48
C ARG A 105 -12.80 11.36 1.28
N LYS A 106 -13.60 10.74 0.42
CA LYS A 106 -14.97 11.22 0.12
C LYS A 106 -15.84 11.19 1.37
N LEU A 107 -15.68 10.15 2.19
CA LEU A 107 -16.41 10.00 3.44
C LEU A 107 -16.02 11.09 4.45
N LYS A 108 -14.74 11.40 4.60
CA LYS A 108 -14.27 12.50 5.46
C LYS A 108 -14.73 13.88 4.96
N ARG A 109 -14.80 14.10 3.64
CA ARG A 109 -15.25 15.38 3.06
C ARG A 109 -16.74 15.63 3.22
N SER A 110 -17.57 14.59 3.29
CA SER A 110 -19.00 14.73 3.56
C SER A 110 -19.29 15.12 5.02
N GLY A 111 -18.27 15.36 5.83
CA GLY A 111 -18.43 15.77 7.24
C GLY A 111 -18.77 14.60 8.17
N VAL A 112 -18.85 13.40 7.63
CA VAL A 112 -19.12 12.21 8.44
C VAL A 112 -17.82 11.75 9.07
N ASP A 113 -17.74 11.87 10.39
CA ASP A 113 -16.68 11.24 11.16
C ASP A 113 -16.81 9.72 10.97
N LEU A 114 -15.70 9.02 10.63
CA LEU A 114 -15.70 7.58 10.32
C LEU A 114 -16.24 6.77 11.52
N LEU A 115 -17.56 6.88 11.76
CA LEU A 115 -18.30 6.27 12.87
C LEU A 115 -17.69 6.57 14.25
N ALA A 116 -17.06 7.76 14.41
CA ALA A 116 -16.51 8.26 15.68
C ALA A 116 -15.64 7.24 16.45
N GLY A 117 -14.84 6.45 15.74
CA GLY A 117 -13.96 5.43 16.32
C GLY A 117 -14.65 4.11 16.69
N ARG A 118 -15.96 3.94 16.40
CA ARG A 118 -16.70 2.68 16.64
C ARG A 118 -16.40 1.58 15.63
N ALA A 119 -15.76 1.92 14.51
CA ALA A 119 -15.33 0.98 13.50
C ALA A 119 -13.81 1.05 13.30
N ALA A 120 -13.18 -0.11 13.20
CA ALA A 120 -11.76 -0.19 12.86
C ALA A 120 -11.55 0.20 11.38
N VAL A 121 -10.34 0.64 11.05
CA VAL A 121 -9.96 0.89 9.65
C VAL A 121 -8.93 -0.15 9.24
N LYS A 122 -9.23 -0.90 8.20
CA LYS A 122 -8.33 -1.87 7.58
C LYS A 122 -8.04 -1.48 6.13
N THR A 123 -6.85 -1.78 5.68
CA THR A 123 -6.44 -1.49 4.30
C THR A 123 -6.07 -2.79 3.59
N MET A 124 -6.62 -2.98 2.38
CA MET A 124 -6.22 -4.07 1.52
C MET A 124 -5.15 -3.60 0.54
N HIS A 125 -4.06 -4.34 0.50
CA HIS A 125 -2.90 -4.10 -0.37
C HIS A 125 -2.90 -5.04 -1.58
N PRO A 126 -2.08 -4.81 -2.63
CA PRO A 126 -1.75 -5.83 -3.62
C PRO A 126 -1.28 -7.13 -2.96
N PHE A 127 -1.22 -8.24 -3.68
CA PHE A 127 -0.72 -9.49 -3.11
C PHE A 127 0.69 -9.33 -2.55
N MET A 128 0.91 -9.91 -1.39
CA MET A 128 2.27 -10.15 -0.89
C MET A 128 2.84 -11.42 -1.55
N ALA A 129 4.16 -11.47 -1.73
CA ALA A 129 4.85 -12.65 -2.24
C ALA A 129 4.51 -13.91 -1.41
N ALA A 130 4.42 -13.75 -0.09
CA ALA A 130 4.04 -14.82 0.83
C ALA A 130 2.57 -15.29 0.68
N GLU A 131 1.66 -14.46 0.13
CA GLU A 131 0.27 -14.85 -0.20
C GLU A 131 0.22 -15.62 -1.54
N LEU A 132 1.15 -15.33 -2.46
CA LEU A 132 1.28 -16.04 -3.75
C LEU A 132 2.06 -17.35 -3.62
N GLY A 133 2.91 -17.49 -2.59
CA GLY A 133 3.69 -18.70 -2.33
C GLY A 133 4.57 -19.10 -3.51
N GLU A 134 4.43 -20.34 -3.97
CA GLU A 134 5.20 -20.88 -5.11
C GLU A 134 4.86 -20.19 -6.44
N ASN A 135 3.69 -19.56 -6.55
CA ASN A 135 3.29 -18.81 -7.74
C ASN A 135 3.89 -17.40 -7.81
N PHE A 136 4.71 -17.00 -6.84
CA PHE A 136 5.40 -15.72 -6.88
C PHE A 136 6.65 -15.80 -7.74
N SER A 137 6.73 -14.92 -8.73
CA SER A 137 7.91 -14.64 -9.54
C SER A 137 8.34 -13.19 -9.34
N LEU A 138 9.59 -12.99 -8.93
CA LEU A 138 10.15 -11.66 -8.74
C LEU A 138 10.15 -10.85 -10.04
N GLU A 139 10.47 -11.49 -11.17
CA GLU A 139 10.51 -10.83 -12.47
C GLU A 139 9.13 -10.37 -12.94
N GLU A 140 8.12 -11.22 -12.78
CA GLU A 140 6.74 -10.86 -13.08
C GLU A 140 6.26 -9.72 -12.17
N ALA A 141 6.50 -9.82 -10.86
CA ALA A 141 6.14 -8.79 -9.90
C ALA A 141 6.81 -7.43 -10.21
N LEU A 142 8.06 -7.44 -10.67
CA LEU A 142 8.73 -6.22 -11.15
C LEU A 142 8.12 -5.68 -12.44
N GLY A 143 7.64 -6.55 -13.33
CA GLY A 143 7.10 -6.18 -14.64
C GLY A 143 5.66 -5.69 -14.62
N ILE A 144 4.78 -6.47 -14.00
CA ILE A 144 3.32 -6.27 -14.02
C ILE A 144 2.72 -5.96 -12.64
N GLY A 145 3.54 -5.99 -11.58
CA GLY A 145 3.07 -5.80 -10.21
C GLY A 145 2.39 -7.01 -9.60
N THR A 146 1.72 -6.78 -8.48
CA THR A 146 1.02 -7.82 -7.72
C THR A 146 -0.45 -7.48 -7.43
N VAL A 147 -1.04 -6.55 -8.18
CA VAL A 147 -2.47 -6.23 -8.07
C VAL A 147 -3.30 -7.43 -8.55
N PRO A 148 -4.21 -8.01 -7.71
CA PRO A 148 -4.99 -9.20 -8.05
C PRO A 148 -5.69 -9.13 -9.41
N LEU A 149 -6.34 -8.02 -9.73
CA LEU A 149 -7.01 -7.81 -11.03
C LEU A 149 -6.07 -8.00 -12.22
N ILE A 150 -4.80 -7.67 -12.06
CA ILE A 150 -3.78 -7.78 -13.10
C ILE A 150 -3.20 -9.18 -13.13
N VAL A 151 -2.79 -9.71 -11.96
CA VAL A 151 -2.18 -11.05 -11.82
C VAL A 151 -3.11 -12.15 -12.32
N ASP A 152 -4.41 -12.02 -12.06
CA ASP A 152 -5.42 -13.01 -12.46
C ASP A 152 -5.99 -12.77 -13.88
N SER A 153 -5.47 -11.76 -14.60
CA SER A 153 -5.89 -11.47 -15.97
C SER A 153 -5.33 -12.49 -16.97
N PRO A 154 -6.09 -12.88 -18.01
CA PRO A 154 -5.57 -13.70 -19.10
C PRO A 154 -4.39 -13.03 -19.87
N ASN A 155 -4.37 -11.71 -19.89
CA ASN A 155 -3.30 -10.90 -20.47
C ASN A 155 -2.83 -9.81 -19.49
N PRO A 156 -1.95 -10.15 -18.53
CA PRO A 156 -1.52 -9.22 -17.49
C PRO A 156 -0.82 -7.96 -18.01
N LYS A 157 -0.07 -8.08 -19.13
CA LYS A 157 0.65 -6.96 -19.75
C LYS A 157 -0.29 -5.91 -20.34
N GLU A 158 -1.41 -6.31 -20.89
CA GLU A 158 -2.44 -5.38 -21.36
C GLU A 158 -3.27 -4.85 -20.20
N ALA A 159 -3.59 -5.71 -19.24
CA ALA A 159 -4.34 -5.32 -18.06
C ALA A 159 -3.65 -4.21 -17.25
N ILE A 160 -2.32 -4.28 -17.05
CA ILE A 160 -1.58 -3.23 -16.32
C ILE A 160 -1.58 -1.91 -17.09
N LYS A 161 -1.44 -1.94 -18.43
CA LYS A 161 -1.52 -0.73 -19.26
C LYS A 161 -2.89 -0.08 -19.18
N ALA A 162 -3.95 -0.87 -19.30
CA ALA A 162 -5.32 -0.38 -19.17
C ALA A 162 -5.59 0.17 -17.76
N TYR A 163 -5.08 -0.51 -16.74
CA TYR A 163 -5.18 -0.06 -15.34
C TYR A 163 -4.52 1.32 -15.15
N ALA A 164 -3.29 1.49 -15.58
CA ALA A 164 -2.56 2.75 -15.45
C ALA A 164 -3.16 3.87 -16.31
N ALA A 165 -3.61 3.57 -17.54
CA ALA A 165 -4.13 4.57 -18.48
C ALA A 165 -5.55 5.04 -18.14
N LEU A 166 -6.43 4.13 -17.68
CA LEU A 166 -7.85 4.37 -17.51
C LEU A 166 -8.26 4.43 -16.03
N TYR A 167 -7.98 3.37 -15.27
CA TYR A 167 -8.50 3.26 -13.90
C TYR A 167 -8.00 4.35 -12.97
N LEU A 168 -6.72 4.71 -13.04
CA LEU A 168 -6.19 5.78 -12.18
C LEU A 168 -6.86 7.12 -12.47
N LYS A 169 -7.16 7.40 -13.73
CA LYS A 169 -7.83 8.64 -14.15
C LYS A 169 -9.30 8.63 -13.78
N GLU A 170 -9.98 7.52 -14.03
CA GLU A 170 -11.41 7.36 -13.69
C GLU A 170 -11.64 7.46 -12.19
N GLU A 171 -10.79 6.83 -11.38
CA GLU A 171 -10.90 6.88 -9.92
C GLU A 171 -10.80 8.33 -9.41
N VAL A 172 -9.83 9.07 -9.92
CA VAL A 172 -9.65 10.49 -9.57
C VAL A 172 -10.79 11.37 -10.10
N GLN A 173 -11.32 11.07 -11.28
CA GLN A 173 -12.47 11.78 -11.85
C GLN A 173 -13.76 11.51 -11.06
N MET A 174 -14.06 10.26 -10.72
CA MET A 174 -15.21 9.86 -9.93
C MET A 174 -15.24 10.50 -8.54
N GLU A 175 -14.07 10.73 -7.97
CA GLU A 175 -13.92 11.46 -6.72
C GLU A 175 -14.13 12.99 -6.87
N GLY A 176 -14.28 13.52 -8.12
CA GLY A 176 -14.49 14.94 -8.39
C GLY A 176 -13.30 15.83 -7.96
N LEU A 177 -12.08 15.26 -7.86
CA LEU A 177 -10.95 15.87 -7.21
C LEU A 177 -10.07 16.70 -8.16
N VAL A 178 -10.14 16.41 -9.46
CA VAL A 178 -9.28 17.03 -10.48
C VAL A 178 -10.14 17.62 -11.60
N ARG A 179 -9.99 18.93 -11.81
CA ARG A 179 -10.67 19.64 -12.90
C ARG A 179 -9.94 19.48 -14.25
N ASN A 180 -8.62 19.38 -14.21
CA ASN A 180 -7.78 19.26 -15.41
C ASN A 180 -7.11 17.88 -15.47
N ILE A 181 -7.74 16.95 -16.18
CA ILE A 181 -7.27 15.57 -16.34
C ILE A 181 -5.95 15.50 -17.11
N GLY A 182 -5.76 16.40 -18.09
CA GLY A 182 -4.50 16.45 -18.85
C GLY A 182 -3.31 16.83 -17.96
N ALA A 183 -3.47 17.82 -17.07
CA ALA A 183 -2.45 18.19 -16.10
C ALA A 183 -2.20 17.06 -15.07
N PHE A 184 -3.25 16.39 -14.64
CA PHE A 184 -3.11 15.24 -13.73
C PHE A 184 -2.41 14.05 -14.41
N SER A 185 -2.65 13.80 -15.70
CA SER A 185 -1.94 12.75 -16.45
C SER A 185 -0.44 13.06 -16.56
N ARG A 186 -0.07 14.30 -16.88
CA ARG A 186 1.34 14.72 -16.87
C ARG A 186 1.97 14.60 -15.48
N PHE A 187 1.19 14.92 -14.43
CA PHE A 187 1.65 14.74 -13.05
C PHE A 187 1.94 13.28 -12.73
N LEU A 188 1.06 12.32 -13.09
CA LEU A 188 1.32 10.88 -12.86
C LEU A 188 2.63 10.43 -13.52
N GLU A 189 2.89 10.89 -14.74
CA GLU A 189 4.12 10.62 -15.45
C GLU A 189 5.33 11.27 -14.76
N SER A 190 5.28 12.58 -14.48
CA SER A 190 6.37 13.31 -13.86
C SER A 190 6.72 12.79 -12.46
N ILE A 191 5.73 12.51 -11.60
CA ILE A 191 6.01 11.98 -10.26
C ILE A 191 6.59 10.56 -10.29
N SER A 192 6.42 9.81 -11.38
CA SER A 192 7.03 8.48 -11.54
C SER A 192 8.56 8.53 -11.50
N PHE A 193 9.16 9.67 -11.91
CA PHE A 193 10.61 9.90 -11.78
C PHE A 193 11.08 10.08 -10.33
N SER A 194 10.15 10.34 -9.41
CA SER A 194 10.43 10.43 -7.97
C SER A 194 10.16 9.11 -7.21
N HIS A 195 9.83 8.02 -7.92
CA HIS A 195 9.59 6.73 -7.28
C HIS A 195 10.90 6.18 -6.68
N GLY A 196 10.88 5.85 -5.38
CA GLY A 196 12.08 5.46 -4.63
C GLY A 196 13.06 6.61 -4.34
N ALA A 197 12.70 7.84 -4.67
CA ALA A 197 13.56 9.00 -4.49
C ALA A 197 12.92 10.09 -3.63
N ALA A 198 13.76 11.01 -3.13
CA ALA A 198 13.28 12.17 -2.39
C ALA A 198 12.43 13.06 -3.28
N LEU A 199 11.17 13.27 -2.91
CA LEU A 199 10.20 14.02 -3.69
C LEU A 199 10.47 15.51 -3.63
N ASN A 200 10.79 16.10 -4.77
CA ASN A 200 10.87 17.55 -4.94
C ASN A 200 9.61 18.07 -5.64
N ILE A 201 8.69 18.62 -4.89
CA ILE A 201 7.41 19.15 -5.40
C ILE A 201 7.61 20.25 -6.43
N SER A 202 8.67 21.09 -6.29
CA SER A 202 8.92 22.20 -7.22
C SER A 202 9.39 21.72 -8.58
N ASP A 203 10.19 20.65 -8.64
CA ASP A 203 10.63 20.05 -9.89
C ASP A 203 9.44 19.41 -10.62
N VAL A 204 8.64 18.63 -9.92
CA VAL A 204 7.40 18.04 -10.47
C VAL A 204 6.44 19.11 -10.98
N ALA A 205 6.30 20.24 -10.25
CA ALA A 205 5.41 21.33 -10.66
C ALA A 205 5.89 22.00 -11.97
N ARG A 206 7.20 22.21 -12.10
CA ARG A 206 7.81 22.73 -13.33
C ARG A 206 7.58 21.80 -14.52
N ASP A 207 7.81 20.50 -14.34
CA ASP A 207 7.66 19.49 -15.40
C ASP A 207 6.19 19.34 -15.84
N CYS A 208 5.25 19.46 -14.90
CA CYS A 208 3.81 19.40 -15.18
C CYS A 208 3.23 20.72 -15.69
N GLN A 209 3.98 21.82 -15.64
CA GLN A 209 3.51 23.19 -15.96
C GLN A 209 2.29 23.59 -15.13
N VAL A 210 2.33 23.32 -13.83
CA VAL A 210 1.30 23.72 -12.86
C VAL A 210 1.94 24.33 -11.62
N GLU A 211 1.12 25.00 -10.81
CA GLU A 211 1.58 25.55 -9.54
C GLU A 211 1.99 24.46 -8.54
N ARG A 212 2.98 24.74 -7.70
CA ARG A 212 3.43 23.87 -6.62
C ARG A 212 2.27 23.36 -5.73
N LYS A 213 1.34 24.26 -5.36
CA LYS A 213 0.16 23.93 -4.55
C LYS A 213 -0.75 22.90 -5.22
N THR A 214 -0.85 22.94 -6.55
CA THR A 214 -1.59 21.95 -7.34
C THR A 214 -0.96 20.57 -7.23
N VAL A 215 0.38 20.47 -7.34
CA VAL A 215 1.11 19.21 -7.17
C VAL A 215 0.96 18.67 -5.75
N GLU A 216 1.08 19.52 -4.72
CA GLU A 216 0.82 19.12 -3.32
C GLU A 216 -0.59 18.50 -3.17
N GLY A 217 -1.59 19.13 -3.81
CA GLY A 217 -2.95 18.61 -3.88
C GLY A 217 -3.05 17.25 -4.60
N TYR A 218 -2.36 17.11 -5.72
CA TYR A 218 -2.32 15.83 -6.47
C TYR A 218 -1.65 14.70 -5.70
N VAL A 219 -0.54 14.98 -5.01
CA VAL A 219 0.12 14.00 -4.13
C VAL A 219 -0.82 13.59 -3.01
N SER A 220 -1.51 14.53 -2.36
CA SER A 220 -2.52 14.23 -1.33
C SER A 220 -3.65 13.34 -1.87
N ILE A 221 -4.08 13.56 -3.12
CA ILE A 221 -5.09 12.72 -3.78
C ILE A 221 -4.57 11.28 -3.95
N LEU A 222 -3.34 11.10 -4.43
CA LEU A 222 -2.76 9.75 -4.56
C LEU A 222 -2.67 9.03 -3.22
N GLU A 223 -2.28 9.74 -2.15
CA GLU A 223 -2.21 9.17 -0.80
C GLU A 223 -3.60 8.79 -0.25
N ASP A 224 -4.58 9.66 -0.42
CA ASP A 224 -5.94 9.43 0.04
C ASP A 224 -6.63 8.28 -0.70
N LEU A 225 -6.34 8.10 -2.00
CA LEU A 225 -6.79 6.99 -2.83
C LEU A 225 -5.93 5.72 -2.66
N LEU A 226 -4.93 5.77 -1.80
CA LEU A 226 -3.97 4.69 -1.54
C LEU A 226 -3.15 4.26 -2.78
N LEU A 227 -3.11 5.11 -3.82
CA LEU A 227 -2.38 4.89 -5.08
C LEU A 227 -0.90 5.26 -5.00
N GLY A 228 -0.52 6.02 -3.98
CA GLY A 228 0.85 6.38 -3.65
C GLY A 228 1.01 6.59 -2.16
N PHE A 229 2.25 6.66 -1.69
CA PHE A 229 2.57 6.95 -0.29
C PHE A 229 3.95 7.56 -0.16
N ARG A 230 4.15 8.29 0.93
CA ARG A 230 5.44 8.87 1.27
C ARG A 230 6.03 8.17 2.49
N ILE A 231 7.34 7.98 2.46
CA ILE A 231 8.12 7.49 3.59
C ILE A 231 8.96 8.66 4.12
N PRO A 232 8.75 9.07 5.39
CA PRO A 232 9.50 10.18 5.98
C PRO A 232 10.92 9.77 6.39
N VAL A 233 11.76 10.78 6.64
CA VAL A 233 13.12 10.59 7.15
C VAL A 233 13.09 10.13 8.61
N PHE A 234 13.91 9.13 8.94
CA PHE A 234 14.16 8.72 10.32
C PHE A 234 15.09 9.74 10.99
N SER A 235 14.56 10.50 11.95
CA SER A 235 15.29 11.59 12.60
C SER A 235 15.37 11.48 14.12
N ARG A 236 14.93 10.37 14.71
CA ARG A 236 14.97 10.16 16.16
C ARG A 236 16.42 10.15 16.65
N ARG A 237 16.75 10.98 17.65
CA ARG A 237 18.09 11.12 18.23
C ARG A 237 19.18 11.30 17.15
N ALA A 238 18.88 12.08 16.10
CA ALA A 238 19.78 12.24 14.97
C ALA A 238 21.08 12.92 15.39
N LYS A 239 22.20 12.25 15.16
CA LYS A 239 23.55 12.77 15.39
C LYS A 239 24.09 13.55 14.20
N ARG A 240 23.48 13.42 13.02
CA ARG A 240 23.90 13.99 11.74
C ARG A 240 22.83 14.89 11.15
N ARG A 241 23.21 15.84 10.29
CA ARG A 241 22.26 16.62 9.50
C ARG A 241 21.62 15.71 8.44
N LEU A 242 20.27 15.61 8.47
CA LEU A 242 19.49 14.75 7.60
C LEU A 242 18.80 15.54 6.47
N SER A 243 18.32 14.82 5.46
CA SER A 243 17.41 15.35 4.44
C SER A 243 16.06 15.74 5.09
N SER A 244 15.34 16.68 4.48
CA SER A 244 13.98 17.07 4.92
C SER A 244 12.88 16.55 4.02
N HIS A 245 13.21 15.99 2.85
CA HIS A 245 12.23 15.50 1.87
C HIS A 245 11.88 14.05 2.12
N CYS A 246 10.59 13.70 1.98
CA CYS A 246 10.13 12.31 2.01
C CYS A 246 10.45 11.59 0.71
N LYS A 247 10.69 10.27 0.74
CA LYS A 247 10.67 9.42 -0.47
C LYS A 247 9.21 9.17 -0.88
N PHE A 248 8.95 9.11 -2.19
CA PHE A 248 7.64 8.78 -2.77
C PHE A 248 7.67 7.40 -3.42
N TYR A 249 6.58 6.66 -3.27
CA TYR A 249 6.36 5.37 -3.93
C TYR A 249 4.93 5.27 -4.46
N TYR A 250 4.75 4.71 -5.64
CA TYR A 250 3.47 4.15 -6.05
C TYR A 250 3.15 2.90 -5.24
N PHE A 251 1.88 2.58 -5.10
CA PHE A 251 1.40 1.45 -4.29
C PHE A 251 1.75 0.06 -4.87
N ASP A 252 2.16 0.00 -6.13
CA ASP A 252 2.49 -1.23 -6.85
C ASP A 252 3.60 -0.99 -7.88
N SER A 253 4.54 -1.92 -7.99
CA SER A 253 5.70 -1.84 -8.89
C SER A 253 5.32 -1.85 -10.37
N GLY A 254 4.29 -2.63 -10.75
CA GLY A 254 3.81 -2.68 -12.13
C GLY A 254 3.12 -1.39 -12.55
N VAL A 255 2.34 -0.79 -11.64
CA VAL A 255 1.74 0.54 -11.86
C VAL A 255 2.84 1.59 -12.06
N PHE A 256 3.86 1.59 -11.21
CA PHE A 256 5.03 2.47 -11.39
C PHE A 256 5.65 2.30 -12.78
N ARG A 257 5.97 1.07 -13.18
CA ARG A 257 6.59 0.80 -14.49
C ARG A 257 5.71 1.18 -15.68
N SER A 258 4.41 1.03 -15.54
CA SER A 258 3.46 1.39 -16.60
C SER A 258 3.27 2.90 -16.76
N LEU A 259 3.48 3.67 -15.68
CA LEU A 259 3.38 5.14 -15.69
C LEU A 259 4.72 5.81 -16.03
N ARG A 260 5.84 5.14 -15.77
CA ARG A 260 7.18 5.65 -16.05
C ARG A 260 7.45 5.61 -17.55
N PRO A 261 7.68 6.75 -18.21
CA PRO A 261 8.16 6.78 -19.58
C PRO A 261 9.48 6.01 -19.69
N ALA A 262 9.62 5.24 -20.74
CA ALA A 262 10.83 4.51 -21.05
C ALA A 262 11.25 4.81 -22.50
N GLY A 263 12.49 5.25 -22.67
CA GLY A 263 13.06 5.60 -23.97
C GLY A 263 14.53 5.15 -24.10
N PRO A 264 15.16 5.41 -25.23
CA PRO A 264 16.54 4.99 -25.47
C PRO A 264 17.59 5.60 -24.54
N ILE A 265 17.24 6.69 -23.87
CA ILE A 265 18.12 7.40 -22.90
C ILE A 265 17.91 6.96 -21.46
N ASP A 266 16.87 6.16 -21.18
CA ASP A 266 16.59 5.68 -19.82
C ASP A 266 17.46 4.46 -19.51
N ALA A 267 18.16 4.50 -18.39
CA ALA A 267 18.96 3.38 -17.93
C ALA A 267 18.03 2.28 -17.39
N HIS A 268 17.92 1.16 -18.10
CA HIS A 268 17.08 0.02 -17.72
C HIS A 268 17.38 -0.48 -16.30
N GLN A 269 18.67 -0.48 -15.91
CA GLN A 269 19.09 -0.89 -14.56
C GLN A 269 18.59 0.05 -13.44
N GLU A 270 18.51 1.35 -13.70
CA GLU A 270 18.00 2.33 -12.74
C GLU A 270 16.49 2.13 -12.53
N MET A 271 15.76 1.96 -13.62
CA MET A 271 14.31 1.70 -13.56
C MET A 271 13.99 0.39 -12.85
N GLU A 272 14.76 -0.67 -13.10
CA GLU A 272 14.62 -1.94 -12.38
C GLU A 272 14.99 -1.81 -10.89
N GLY A 273 16.01 -1.03 -10.55
CA GLY A 273 16.38 -0.75 -9.18
C GLY A 273 15.26 -0.05 -8.42
N ALA A 274 14.67 0.99 -9.02
CA ALA A 274 13.53 1.69 -8.44
C ALA A 274 12.29 0.79 -8.30
N ALA A 275 12.00 -0.06 -9.30
CA ALA A 275 10.91 -1.04 -9.23
C ALA A 275 11.12 -2.05 -8.11
N LEU A 276 12.35 -2.56 -7.92
CA LEU A 276 12.69 -3.50 -6.85
C LEU A 276 12.54 -2.86 -5.47
N GLU A 277 13.06 -1.65 -5.30
CA GLU A 277 12.91 -0.89 -4.06
C GLU A 277 11.42 -0.62 -3.76
N GLY A 278 10.64 -0.22 -4.77
CA GLY A 278 9.19 -0.03 -4.66
C GLY A 278 8.44 -1.31 -4.30
N LEU A 279 8.84 -2.46 -4.86
CA LEU A 279 8.27 -3.76 -4.53
C LEU A 279 8.53 -4.12 -3.06
N VAL A 280 9.73 -3.87 -2.55
CA VAL A 280 10.04 -4.05 -1.11
C VAL A 280 9.21 -3.09 -0.27
N ALA A 281 9.10 -1.81 -0.65
CA ALA A 281 8.31 -0.80 0.06
C ALA A 281 6.84 -1.21 0.20
N GLN A 282 6.20 -1.67 -0.89
CA GLN A 282 4.80 -2.11 -0.86
C GLN A 282 4.60 -3.34 0.04
N HIS A 283 5.54 -4.30 0.04
CA HIS A 283 5.48 -5.47 0.91
C HIS A 283 5.65 -5.11 2.39
N LEU A 284 6.61 -4.25 2.72
CA LEU A 284 6.81 -3.76 4.10
C LEU A 284 5.57 -3.00 4.59
N ARG A 285 4.92 -2.23 3.73
CA ARG A 285 3.68 -1.53 4.05
C ARG A 285 2.52 -2.50 4.30
N ALA A 286 2.35 -3.51 3.45
CA ALA A 286 1.33 -4.55 3.61
C ALA A 286 1.59 -5.39 4.87
N TRP A 287 2.83 -5.83 5.09
CA TRP A 287 3.25 -6.55 6.29
C TRP A 287 2.89 -5.80 7.57
N ASN A 288 3.22 -4.51 7.64
CA ASN A 288 2.90 -3.68 8.80
C ASN A 288 1.39 -3.50 8.98
N ALA A 289 0.64 -3.23 7.90
CA ALA A 289 -0.80 -3.05 7.96
C ALA A 289 -1.55 -4.30 8.42
N TYR A 290 -1.16 -5.48 7.91
CA TYR A 290 -1.75 -6.76 8.30
C TYR A 290 -1.25 -7.24 9.68
N GLY A 291 -0.10 -6.75 10.15
CA GLY A 291 0.47 -6.95 11.49
C GLY A 291 0.00 -5.91 12.54
N ASN A 292 -1.17 -5.30 12.34
CA ASN A 292 -1.78 -4.30 13.23
C ASN A 292 -1.08 -2.93 13.29
N GLY A 293 -0.18 -2.61 12.36
CA GLY A 293 0.42 -1.27 12.24
C GLY A 293 1.34 -0.87 13.39
N LEU A 294 1.98 -1.84 14.06
CA LEU A 294 2.81 -1.63 15.25
C LEU A 294 4.14 -0.94 14.95
N CYS A 295 4.55 -0.93 13.68
CA CYS A 295 5.78 -0.30 13.24
C CYS A 295 5.51 0.93 12.40
N LYS A 296 6.51 1.81 12.31
CA LYS A 296 6.55 2.93 11.38
C LYS A 296 7.68 2.72 10.39
N LEU A 297 7.41 3.00 9.13
CA LEU A 297 8.40 2.95 8.05
C LEU A 297 9.01 4.35 7.86
N PHE A 298 10.31 4.37 7.75
CA PHE A 298 11.13 5.55 7.46
C PHE A 298 12.19 5.17 6.44
N PHE A 299 12.87 6.16 5.89
CA PHE A 299 14.19 6.02 5.28
C PHE A 299 15.19 6.91 6.01
N TRP A 300 16.47 6.72 5.79
CA TRP A 300 17.49 7.58 6.39
C TRP A 300 18.43 8.09 5.31
N ARG A 301 18.70 9.40 5.33
CA ARG A 301 19.63 10.03 4.40
C ARG A 301 20.31 11.22 5.04
N THR A 302 21.65 11.21 5.03
CA THR A 302 22.48 12.32 5.49
C THR A 302 22.63 13.37 4.38
N LYS A 303 22.96 14.61 4.76
CA LYS A 303 23.33 15.66 3.77
C LYS A 303 24.58 15.29 2.97
N SER A 304 25.48 14.43 3.50
CA SER A 304 26.67 13.91 2.82
C SER A 304 26.38 12.78 1.84
N GLY A 305 25.11 12.36 1.67
CA GLY A 305 24.69 11.40 0.67
C GLY A 305 24.72 9.93 1.11
N ASN A 306 25.03 9.60 2.40
CA ASN A 306 24.82 8.24 2.90
C ASN A 306 23.32 8.02 3.09
N GLU A 307 22.81 6.86 2.62
CA GLU A 307 21.39 6.53 2.61
C GLU A 307 21.16 5.09 3.09
N VAL A 308 20.00 4.86 3.69
CA VAL A 308 19.39 3.55 3.97
C VAL A 308 17.95 3.61 3.47
N ASP A 309 17.57 2.68 2.61
CA ASP A 309 16.29 2.72 1.91
C ASP A 309 15.10 2.61 2.86
N PHE A 310 15.16 1.72 3.84
CA PHE A 310 14.10 1.55 4.82
C PHE A 310 14.64 1.43 6.24
N VAL A 311 14.02 2.16 7.15
CA VAL A 311 14.19 2.02 8.59
C VAL A 311 12.82 1.67 9.19
N ILE A 312 12.71 0.48 9.74
CA ILE A 312 11.50 -0.01 10.39
C ILE A 312 11.69 0.15 11.90
N TYR A 313 10.81 0.94 12.50
CA TYR A 313 10.88 1.26 13.93
C TYR A 313 9.56 0.98 14.63
N GLY A 314 9.58 0.10 15.60
CA GLY A 314 8.45 -0.29 16.45
C GLY A 314 8.92 -0.73 17.82
N GLN A 315 8.01 -1.21 18.67
CA GLN A 315 8.31 -1.60 20.04
C GLN A 315 9.39 -2.69 20.07
N ASP A 316 9.23 -3.74 19.25
CA ASP A 316 10.11 -4.93 19.22
C ASP A 316 10.90 -5.04 17.91
N THR A 317 10.94 -3.98 17.10
CA THR A 317 11.56 -3.98 15.79
C THR A 317 12.34 -2.70 15.57
N PHE A 318 13.64 -2.83 15.30
CA PHE A 318 14.47 -1.74 14.82
C PHE A 318 15.42 -2.30 13.76
N CYS A 319 15.00 -2.21 12.49
CA CYS A 319 15.72 -2.74 11.34
C CYS A 319 16.08 -1.63 10.37
N ALA A 320 17.24 -1.75 9.74
CA ALA A 320 17.72 -0.90 8.65
C ALA A 320 17.94 -1.77 7.41
N ILE A 321 17.21 -1.52 6.35
CA ILE A 321 17.22 -2.33 5.13
C ILE A 321 17.70 -1.49 3.95
N GLU A 322 18.67 -2.03 3.22
CA GLU A 322 19.16 -1.51 1.94
C GLU A 322 18.80 -2.50 0.84
N VAL A 323 18.37 -2.02 -0.32
CA VAL A 323 17.95 -2.85 -1.47
C VAL A 323 18.89 -2.62 -2.65
N LYS A 324 19.42 -3.69 -3.23
CA LYS A 324 20.34 -3.60 -4.37
C LYS A 324 19.92 -4.53 -5.51
N ASN A 325 19.69 -3.95 -6.68
CA ASN A 325 19.37 -4.68 -7.91
C ASN A 325 20.63 -5.26 -8.55
N THR A 326 21.33 -6.16 -7.82
CA THR A 326 22.53 -6.85 -8.28
C THR A 326 22.63 -8.23 -7.64
N ALA A 327 23.24 -9.19 -8.37
CA ALA A 327 23.52 -10.52 -7.84
C ALA A 327 24.82 -10.55 -7.02
N ASN A 328 25.71 -9.56 -7.16
CA ASN A 328 27.01 -9.52 -6.51
C ASN A 328 27.08 -8.36 -5.51
N ILE A 329 27.55 -8.64 -4.30
CA ILE A 329 27.70 -7.64 -3.24
C ILE A 329 29.12 -7.09 -3.22
N HIS A 330 29.23 -5.76 -3.23
CA HIS A 330 30.48 -5.03 -3.05
C HIS A 330 30.48 -4.25 -1.74
N ALA A 331 31.64 -4.11 -1.10
CA ALA A 331 31.78 -3.45 0.20
C ALA A 331 31.21 -2.01 0.25
N LYS A 332 31.21 -1.28 -0.88
CA LYS A 332 30.62 0.06 -0.98
C LYS A 332 29.10 0.06 -0.76
N MET A 333 28.39 -1.01 -1.10
CA MET A 333 26.94 -1.13 -0.96
C MET A 333 26.49 -1.18 0.51
N LEU A 334 27.39 -1.55 1.41
CA LEU A 334 27.11 -1.62 2.85
C LEU A 334 27.34 -0.29 3.57
N ARG A 335 27.90 0.71 2.88
CA ARG A 335 28.33 1.96 3.53
C ARG A 335 27.19 2.67 4.27
N GLY A 336 26.01 2.79 3.65
CA GLY A 336 24.83 3.41 4.27
C GLY A 336 24.46 2.72 5.58
N LEU A 337 24.31 1.39 5.54
CA LEU A 337 23.97 0.57 6.71
C LEU A 337 25.02 0.66 7.82
N LEU A 338 26.30 0.65 7.47
CA LEU A 338 27.39 0.75 8.45
C LEU A 338 27.40 2.13 9.11
N THR A 339 27.24 3.20 8.31
CA THR A 339 27.16 4.58 8.84
C THR A 339 25.91 4.76 9.70
N PHE A 340 24.78 4.16 9.33
CA PHE A 340 23.57 4.18 10.14
C PHE A 340 23.78 3.51 11.50
N ARG A 341 24.48 2.37 11.55
CA ARG A 341 24.81 1.67 12.80
C ARG A 341 25.76 2.43 13.72
N GLU A 342 26.62 3.29 13.19
CA GLU A 342 27.43 4.17 14.03
C GLU A 342 26.56 5.14 14.85
N ASP A 343 25.46 5.60 14.26
CA ASP A 343 24.50 6.48 14.92
C ASP A 343 23.48 5.71 15.77
N TYR A 344 23.10 4.50 15.33
CA TYR A 344 22.06 3.65 15.94
C TYR A 344 22.55 2.18 16.08
N PRO A 345 23.40 1.90 17.08
CA PRO A 345 23.99 0.54 17.28
C PRO A 345 22.95 -0.56 17.51
N GLU A 346 21.77 -0.21 18.02
CA GLU A 346 20.66 -1.13 18.30
C GLU A 346 19.95 -1.62 17.02
N ALA A 347 20.16 -0.94 15.89
CA ALA A 347 19.53 -1.30 14.64
C ALA A 347 20.13 -2.57 14.04
N GLN A 348 19.28 -3.44 13.53
CA GLN A 348 19.66 -4.64 12.80
C GLN A 348 19.82 -4.31 11.31
N PRO A 349 21.02 -4.29 10.74
CA PRO A 349 21.25 -3.99 9.35
C PRO A 349 21.01 -5.21 8.46
N CYS A 350 20.30 -5.02 7.39
CA CYS A 350 20.03 -6.04 6.37
C CYS A 350 20.22 -5.46 4.97
N LEU A 351 20.87 -6.18 4.09
CA LEU A 351 20.96 -5.86 2.66
C LEU A 351 20.18 -6.91 1.88
N LEU A 352 19.22 -6.45 1.08
CA LEU A 352 18.45 -7.29 0.16
C LEU A 352 19.05 -7.17 -1.24
N TYR A 353 19.31 -8.32 -1.89
CA TYR A 353 19.96 -8.34 -3.20
C TYR A 353 19.41 -9.47 -4.09
N ARG A 354 19.79 -9.49 -5.36
CA ARG A 354 19.29 -10.49 -6.33
C ARG A 354 20.11 -11.78 -6.39
N GLY A 355 21.05 -11.99 -5.46
CA GLY A 355 21.77 -13.26 -5.35
C GLY A 355 20.93 -14.36 -4.73
N LYS A 356 21.55 -15.53 -4.52
CA LYS A 356 20.88 -16.73 -4.02
C LYS A 356 21.38 -17.17 -2.63
N GLU A 357 22.43 -16.56 -2.12
CA GLU A 357 23.11 -16.99 -0.90
C GLU A 357 22.77 -16.06 0.27
N HIS A 358 22.69 -16.64 1.45
CA HIS A 358 22.70 -15.89 2.70
C HIS A 358 24.13 -15.58 3.10
N LEU A 359 24.47 -14.31 3.17
CA LEU A 359 25.82 -13.87 3.51
C LEU A 359 25.80 -12.97 4.74
N LYS A 360 26.89 -12.99 5.51
CA LYS A 360 27.11 -12.05 6.60
C LYS A 360 28.42 -11.30 6.37
N ILE A 361 28.33 -10.03 5.98
CA ILE A 361 29.48 -9.21 5.62
C ILE A 361 29.55 -8.02 6.58
N LYS A 362 30.65 -7.87 7.34
CA LYS A 362 30.83 -6.78 8.32
C LYS A 362 29.63 -6.64 9.29
N ASN A 363 29.10 -7.76 9.76
CA ASN A 363 27.91 -7.83 10.62
C ASN A 363 26.62 -7.27 9.99
N VAL A 364 26.56 -7.16 8.66
CA VAL A 364 25.33 -6.92 7.89
C VAL A 364 24.85 -8.26 7.35
N LEU A 365 23.59 -8.60 7.61
CA LEU A 365 22.93 -9.76 7.01
C LEU A 365 22.55 -9.42 5.57
N CYS A 366 22.97 -10.24 4.61
CA CYS A 366 22.65 -10.07 3.20
C CYS A 366 21.79 -11.23 2.76
N LEU A 367 20.58 -10.95 2.28
CA LEU A 367 19.55 -11.93 1.95
C LEU A 367 19.09 -11.80 0.50
N PRO A 368 18.77 -12.94 -0.17
CA PRO A 368 18.05 -12.93 -1.42
C PRO A 368 16.71 -12.21 -1.27
N VAL A 369 16.47 -11.17 -2.09
CA VAL A 369 15.25 -10.35 -1.97
C VAL A 369 13.99 -11.17 -2.22
N GLU A 370 14.00 -12.11 -3.17
CA GLU A 370 12.84 -12.95 -3.46
C GLU A 370 12.46 -13.84 -2.27
N GLU A 371 13.45 -14.46 -1.65
CA GLU A 371 13.25 -15.29 -0.46
C GLU A 371 12.77 -14.45 0.73
N PHE A 372 13.36 -13.28 0.93
CA PHE A 372 12.90 -12.33 1.94
C PHE A 372 11.40 -12.00 1.77
N LEU A 373 10.97 -11.67 0.55
CA LEU A 373 9.58 -11.32 0.27
C LEU A 373 8.62 -12.52 0.45
N LYS A 374 9.02 -13.73 0.05
CA LYS A 374 8.24 -14.97 0.26
C LYS A 374 8.09 -15.34 1.74
N ASN A 375 9.07 -14.97 2.57
CA ASN A 375 9.07 -15.26 4.01
C ASN A 375 8.50 -14.11 4.86
N LEU A 376 8.18 -12.97 4.26
CA LEU A 376 7.65 -11.79 4.95
C LEU A 376 6.18 -12.02 5.31
N LYS A 377 5.91 -12.60 6.50
CA LYS A 377 4.57 -12.85 7.01
C LYS A 377 4.19 -11.85 8.09
N PRO A 378 2.96 -11.30 8.09
CA PRO A 378 2.47 -10.43 9.16
C PRO A 378 2.57 -11.12 10.53
N LEU A 379 2.73 -10.34 11.58
CA LEU A 379 2.93 -10.79 12.97
C LEU A 379 4.27 -11.48 13.25
N ASN A 380 5.03 -11.88 12.25
CA ASN A 380 6.41 -12.31 12.45
C ASN A 380 7.31 -11.06 12.54
N PRO A 381 8.04 -10.88 13.66
CA PRO A 381 8.94 -9.75 13.78
C PRO A 381 10.06 -9.84 12.73
N LEU A 382 10.45 -8.70 12.18
CA LEU A 382 11.65 -8.57 11.36
C LEU A 382 12.86 -8.69 12.29
N ARG A 383 13.30 -9.91 12.57
CA ARG A 383 14.51 -10.19 13.39
C ARG A 383 15.70 -10.50 12.48
N GLY A 384 16.89 -10.26 12.97
CA GLY A 384 18.15 -10.61 12.30
C GLY A 384 18.34 -12.10 11.96
N ASP A 385 17.41 -12.97 12.38
CA ASP A 385 17.43 -14.43 12.17
C ASP A 385 16.57 -14.89 10.98
N MET A 386 16.18 -13.98 10.06
CA MET A 386 15.30 -14.32 8.93
C MET A 386 15.87 -15.38 7.96
N GLY A 387 16.95 -16.05 8.30
CA GLY A 387 17.56 -17.14 7.55
C GLY A 387 17.68 -18.47 8.31
N SER A 388 17.32 -18.53 9.59
CA SER A 388 17.30 -19.81 10.30
C SER A 388 15.97 -20.51 10.08
N LYS A 389 16.01 -21.72 9.51
CA LYS A 389 14.84 -22.63 9.51
C LYS A 389 14.31 -22.72 10.94
N PRO A 390 12.96 -22.73 11.13
CA PRO A 390 12.41 -23.01 12.44
C PRO A 390 12.95 -24.35 12.90
N THR A 391 13.76 -24.37 13.94
CA THR A 391 14.08 -25.58 14.68
C THR A 391 12.80 -26.01 15.37
N TYR A 392 12.10 -26.97 14.76
CA TYR A 392 11.06 -27.74 15.45
C TYR A 392 11.77 -28.54 16.55
N GLY A 393 11.62 -28.12 17.79
CA GLY A 393 11.81 -28.90 18.98
C GLY A 393 10.47 -29.40 19.46
#